data_e7f14ffe96dce765bd7898f42ed5f445
#
_entry.id   e7f14ffe96dce765bd7898f42ed5f445
#
_cell.length_a   1.000
_cell.length_b   1.000
_cell.length_c   1.000
_cell.angle_alpha   90.00
_cell.angle_beta   90.00
_cell.angle_gamma   90.00
#
_symmetry.space_group_name_H-M   'P 1'
#
loop_
_entity.id
_entity.type
_entity.pdbx_description
1 polymer ?
#
loop_
_entity_poly.entity_id
_entity_poly.type
_entity_poly.pdbx_seq_one_letter_code
_entity_poly.pdbx_strand_id
1 'polypeptide(L)'
;MKEDYHTYLQKALTEPFIYSEEATLCGMILGLLKIDFTELLENLNIFVPRIDNWAVCDVTCGGLKVFKKNQAQGREFLQQYLASPREYELRFAVVMLMNYYNDDTYIDSTLKELNNVRHEGYYVKMAVAWALSLCFVKQRAKTMVLFQNNELDDFTYNKALQKCRESFRVSVA
;
A
#
# COMPACT_ATOMS: atom_id res chain seq x y z
N MET A 1 19.86 -4.95 -27.27
CA MET A 1 19.73 -6.06 -26.32
C MET A 1 18.41 -5.87 -25.60
N LYS A 2 17.42 -6.71 -25.83
CA LYS A 2 16.30 -6.82 -24.90
C LYS A 2 16.84 -7.63 -23.74
N GLU A 3 17.21 -6.96 -22.65
CA GLU A 3 17.57 -7.68 -21.44
C GLU A 3 16.38 -8.52 -21.02
N ASP A 4 16.64 -9.79 -20.78
CA ASP A 4 15.62 -10.74 -20.39
C ASP A 4 15.27 -10.53 -18.91
N TYR A 5 14.38 -9.55 -18.67
CA TYR A 5 13.91 -9.23 -17.33
C TYR A 5 13.18 -10.41 -16.64
N HIS A 6 12.72 -11.42 -17.41
CA HIS A 6 12.15 -12.64 -16.85
C HIS A 6 13.22 -13.45 -16.11
N THR A 7 14.38 -13.63 -16.71
CA THR A 7 15.51 -14.33 -16.07
C THR A 7 15.96 -13.59 -14.82
N TYR A 8 16.07 -12.24 -14.89
CA TYR A 8 16.38 -11.44 -13.72
C TYR A 8 15.33 -11.62 -12.62
N LEU A 9 14.03 -11.52 -12.95
CA LEU A 9 12.96 -11.64 -11.98
C LEU A 9 12.95 -13.01 -11.30
N GLN A 10 13.07 -14.10 -12.07
CA GLN A 10 13.16 -15.45 -11.51
C GLN A 10 14.29 -15.56 -10.48
N LYS A 11 15.47 -15.05 -10.82
CA LYS A 11 16.60 -15.02 -9.91
C LYS A 11 16.31 -14.14 -8.68
N ALA A 12 15.83 -12.93 -8.88
CA ALA A 12 15.51 -11.98 -7.82
C ALA A 12 14.43 -12.49 -6.85
N LEU A 13 13.47 -13.31 -7.32
CA LEU A 13 12.45 -13.92 -6.47
C LEU A 13 12.94 -15.14 -5.68
N THR A 14 14.01 -15.80 -6.13
CA THR A 14 14.52 -17.02 -5.48
C THR A 14 15.74 -16.79 -4.60
N GLU A 15 16.60 -15.83 -4.94
CA GLU A 15 17.83 -15.52 -4.19
C GLU A 15 17.61 -14.38 -3.18
N PRO A 16 18.35 -14.34 -2.06
CA PRO A 16 18.29 -13.23 -1.12
C PRO A 16 18.82 -11.94 -1.78
N PHE A 17 18.18 -10.80 -1.48
CA PHE A 17 18.72 -9.49 -1.85
C PHE A 17 19.93 -9.16 -0.98
N ILE A 18 21.02 -8.69 -1.61
CA ILE A 18 22.22 -8.22 -0.92
C ILE A 18 22.08 -6.72 -0.64
N TYR A 19 21.49 -5.99 -1.59
CA TYR A 19 21.29 -4.54 -1.51
C TYR A 19 19.80 -4.18 -1.62
N SER A 20 19.38 -3.13 -0.97
CA SER A 20 17.99 -2.63 -1.03
C SER A 20 17.58 -2.18 -2.44
N GLU A 21 18.55 -1.79 -3.26
CA GLU A 21 18.36 -1.42 -4.67
C GLU A 21 17.91 -2.61 -5.52
N GLU A 22 18.37 -3.83 -5.21
CA GLU A 22 17.93 -5.05 -5.89
C GLU A 22 16.46 -5.33 -5.60
N ALA A 23 16.04 -5.19 -4.34
CA ALA A 23 14.64 -5.32 -3.94
C ALA A 23 13.78 -4.22 -4.59
N THR A 24 14.27 -2.98 -4.64
CA THR A 24 13.59 -1.86 -5.30
C THR A 24 13.41 -2.14 -6.79
N LEU A 25 14.46 -2.59 -7.48
CA LEU A 25 14.42 -2.94 -8.90
C LEU A 25 13.43 -4.09 -9.17
N CYS A 26 13.44 -5.13 -8.32
CA CYS A 26 12.49 -6.24 -8.42
C CYS A 26 11.04 -5.73 -8.31
N GLY A 27 10.73 -4.88 -7.32
CA GLY A 27 9.41 -4.28 -7.15
C GLY A 27 8.98 -3.40 -8.34
N MET A 28 9.91 -2.64 -8.92
CA MET A 28 9.65 -1.84 -10.13
C MET A 28 9.35 -2.74 -11.34
N ILE A 29 10.12 -3.81 -11.53
CA ILE A 29 9.91 -4.76 -12.62
C ILE A 29 8.53 -5.42 -12.50
N LEU A 30 8.14 -5.88 -11.31
CA LEU A 30 6.79 -6.44 -11.06
C LEU A 30 5.67 -5.48 -11.49
N GLY A 31 5.84 -4.17 -11.27
CA GLY A 31 4.88 -3.16 -11.70
C GLY A 31 4.84 -2.90 -13.21
N LEU A 32 5.88 -3.27 -13.95
CA LEU A 32 6.01 -3.06 -15.40
C LEU A 32 5.68 -4.30 -16.22
N LEU A 33 5.58 -5.47 -15.59
CA LEU A 33 5.33 -6.74 -16.29
C LEU A 33 3.98 -6.71 -17.03
N LYS A 34 4.00 -7.27 -18.23
CA LYS A 34 2.80 -7.55 -19.05
C LYS A 34 2.47 -9.04 -18.99
N ILE A 35 2.14 -9.50 -17.80
CA ILE A 35 1.76 -10.89 -17.50
C ILE A 35 0.32 -10.93 -17.06
N ASP A 36 -0.25 -12.13 -16.95
CA ASP A 36 -1.58 -12.30 -16.36
C ASP A 36 -1.61 -11.81 -14.90
N PHE A 37 -2.76 -11.30 -14.48
CA PHE A 37 -2.88 -10.72 -13.14
C PHE A 37 -2.71 -11.77 -12.05
N THR A 38 -3.17 -13.01 -12.28
CA THR A 38 -2.99 -14.12 -11.35
C THR A 38 -1.51 -14.46 -11.18
N GLU A 39 -0.75 -14.54 -12.28
CA GLU A 39 0.70 -14.76 -12.25
C GLU A 39 1.42 -13.61 -11.51
N LEU A 40 0.97 -12.37 -11.70
CA LEU A 40 1.50 -11.23 -10.92
C LEU A 40 1.25 -11.41 -9.42
N LEU A 41 0.05 -11.85 -9.01
CA LEU A 41 -0.26 -12.08 -7.59
C LEU A 41 0.59 -13.21 -7.00
N GLU A 42 0.88 -14.26 -7.76
CA GLU A 42 1.80 -15.33 -7.35
C GLU A 42 3.21 -14.79 -7.10
N ASN A 43 3.74 -13.97 -8.01
CA ASN A 43 5.03 -13.31 -7.85
C ASN A 43 5.05 -12.36 -6.63
N LEU A 44 3.96 -11.62 -6.40
CA LEU A 44 3.82 -10.75 -5.23
C LEU A 44 3.77 -11.54 -3.92
N ASN A 45 3.17 -12.73 -3.89
CA ASN A 45 3.20 -13.61 -2.72
C ASN A 45 4.62 -14.03 -2.32
N ILE A 46 5.54 -14.12 -3.29
CA ILE A 46 6.95 -14.40 -3.02
C ILE A 46 7.69 -13.13 -2.60
N PHE A 47 7.38 -12.00 -3.23
CA PHE A 47 8.12 -10.76 -3.05
C PHE A 47 7.73 -9.99 -1.79
N VAL A 48 6.44 -9.82 -1.51
CA VAL A 48 5.94 -8.96 -0.40
C VAL A 48 6.52 -9.37 0.96
N PRO A 49 6.61 -10.67 1.32
CA PRO A 49 7.23 -11.10 2.56
C PRO A 49 8.72 -10.74 2.72
N ARG A 50 9.37 -10.32 1.65
CA ARG A 50 10.79 -9.95 1.61
C ARG A 50 11.04 -8.46 1.67
N ILE A 51 9.97 -7.66 1.70
CA ILE A 51 10.06 -6.20 1.89
C ILE A 51 10.45 -5.92 3.35
N ASP A 52 11.54 -5.20 3.54
CA ASP A 52 12.12 -4.90 4.85
C ASP A 52 12.23 -3.40 5.15
N ASN A 53 11.82 -2.54 4.19
CA ASN A 53 11.84 -1.10 4.37
C ASN A 53 10.72 -0.40 3.59
N TRP A 54 10.42 0.84 4.02
CA TRP A 54 9.33 1.64 3.45
C TRP A 54 9.57 2.07 2.01
N ALA A 55 10.83 2.30 1.60
CA ALA A 55 11.13 2.79 0.26
C ALA A 55 10.84 1.71 -0.80
N VAL A 56 11.28 0.47 -0.57
CA VAL A 56 10.95 -0.68 -1.42
C VAL A 56 9.45 -0.89 -1.47
N CYS A 57 8.76 -0.85 -0.31
CA CYS A 57 7.31 -1.00 -0.22
C CYS A 57 6.57 0.01 -1.09
N ASP A 58 6.86 1.31 -0.90
CA ASP A 58 6.11 2.39 -1.53
C ASP A 58 6.36 2.48 -3.04
N VAL A 59 7.61 2.27 -3.47
CA VAL A 59 7.96 2.21 -4.91
C VAL A 59 7.23 1.05 -5.59
N THR A 60 7.24 -0.14 -4.98
CA THR A 60 6.51 -1.30 -5.50
C THR A 60 5.02 -1.00 -5.62
N CYS A 61 4.37 -0.54 -4.54
CA CYS A 61 2.95 -0.21 -4.54
C CYS A 61 2.60 0.84 -5.61
N GLY A 62 3.43 1.87 -5.78
CA GLY A 62 3.23 2.91 -6.80
C GLY A 62 3.31 2.39 -8.23
N GLY A 63 4.08 1.34 -8.46
CA GLY A 63 4.25 0.68 -9.77
C GLY A 63 3.08 -0.23 -10.16
N LEU A 64 2.35 -0.82 -9.22
CA LEU A 64 1.32 -1.83 -9.44
C LEU A 64 0.00 -1.28 -10.00
N LYS A 65 0.06 -0.43 -11.03
CA LYS A 65 -1.09 0.28 -11.61
C LYS A 65 -2.15 -0.65 -12.20
N VAL A 66 -1.79 -1.89 -12.51
CA VAL A 66 -2.69 -2.94 -13.03
C VAL A 66 -3.82 -3.26 -12.06
N PHE A 67 -3.62 -3.03 -10.75
CA PHE A 67 -4.67 -3.18 -9.73
C PHE A 67 -5.89 -2.30 -9.99
N LYS A 68 -5.74 -1.15 -10.66
CA LYS A 68 -6.90 -0.31 -11.07
C LYS A 68 -7.88 -1.01 -11.99
N LYS A 69 -7.40 -1.97 -12.79
CA LYS A 69 -8.23 -2.73 -13.73
C LYS A 69 -8.75 -4.03 -13.12
N ASN A 70 -8.16 -4.48 -12.02
CA ASN A 70 -8.44 -5.76 -11.37
C ASN A 70 -8.77 -5.56 -9.88
N GLN A 71 -9.54 -4.49 -9.55
CA GLN A 71 -9.76 -4.07 -8.17
C GLN A 71 -10.37 -5.17 -7.29
N ALA A 72 -11.38 -5.91 -7.78
CA ALA A 72 -12.04 -6.94 -6.98
C ALA A 72 -11.08 -8.06 -6.56
N GLN A 73 -10.38 -8.68 -7.51
CA GLN A 73 -9.42 -9.75 -7.26
C GLN A 73 -8.21 -9.23 -6.46
N GLY A 74 -7.72 -8.02 -6.80
CA GLY A 74 -6.63 -7.39 -6.08
C GLY A 74 -6.99 -7.10 -4.63
N ARG A 75 -8.24 -6.70 -4.34
CA ARG A 75 -8.70 -6.46 -2.97
C ARG A 75 -8.79 -7.75 -2.15
N GLU A 76 -9.27 -8.83 -2.75
CA GLU A 76 -9.27 -10.15 -2.12
C GLU A 76 -7.84 -10.59 -1.76
N PHE A 77 -6.91 -10.43 -2.69
CA PHE A 77 -5.48 -10.69 -2.47
C PHE A 77 -4.90 -9.90 -1.29
N LEU A 78 -5.29 -8.64 -1.09
CA LEU A 78 -4.77 -7.79 -0.01
C LEU A 78 -5.26 -8.22 1.39
N GLN A 79 -6.34 -8.99 1.52
CA GLN A 79 -6.88 -9.38 2.83
C GLN A 79 -5.88 -10.16 3.69
N GLN A 80 -5.07 -11.02 3.09
CA GLN A 80 -4.02 -11.77 3.80
C GLN A 80 -2.98 -10.84 4.44
N TYR A 81 -2.62 -9.75 3.76
CA TYR A 81 -1.63 -8.77 4.25
C TYR A 81 -2.24 -7.77 5.23
N LEU A 82 -3.53 -7.46 5.12
CA LEU A 82 -4.25 -6.68 6.13
C LEU A 82 -4.36 -7.42 7.47
N ALA A 83 -4.34 -8.75 7.45
CA ALA A 83 -4.33 -9.60 8.65
C ALA A 83 -2.92 -9.96 9.13
N SER A 84 -1.87 -9.54 8.43
CA SER A 84 -0.49 -9.91 8.77
C SER A 84 0.01 -9.18 10.01
N PRO A 85 0.72 -9.88 10.93
CA PRO A 85 1.42 -9.24 12.05
C PRO A 85 2.76 -8.59 11.65
N ARG A 86 3.19 -8.72 10.39
CA ARG A 86 4.48 -8.22 9.91
C ARG A 86 4.34 -6.79 9.39
N GLU A 87 5.20 -5.90 9.90
CA GLU A 87 5.10 -4.45 9.66
C GLU A 87 5.02 -4.08 8.18
N TYR A 88 5.91 -4.59 7.35
CA TYR A 88 5.95 -4.20 5.93
C TYR A 88 4.93 -4.93 5.07
N GLU A 89 4.46 -6.09 5.44
CA GLU A 89 3.32 -6.74 4.79
C GLU A 89 2.04 -5.94 5.02
N LEU A 90 1.78 -5.55 6.26
CA LEU A 90 0.62 -4.70 6.58
C LEU A 90 0.75 -3.32 5.96
N ARG A 91 1.97 -2.71 5.97
CA ARG A 91 2.23 -1.46 5.25
C ARG A 91 1.92 -1.59 3.77
N PHE A 92 2.36 -2.67 3.12
CA PHE A 92 2.06 -2.92 1.70
C PHE A 92 0.56 -2.87 1.44
N ALA A 93 -0.25 -3.60 2.22
CA ALA A 93 -1.70 -3.59 2.07
C ALA A 93 -2.30 -2.19 2.24
N VAL A 94 -1.89 -1.45 3.28
CA VAL A 94 -2.35 -0.08 3.56
C VAL A 94 -2.01 0.87 2.41
N VAL A 95 -0.78 0.81 1.87
CA VAL A 95 -0.36 1.67 0.75
C VAL A 95 -1.07 1.29 -0.55
N MET A 96 -1.36 0.00 -0.77
CA MET A 96 -2.18 -0.45 -1.90
C MET A 96 -3.62 0.04 -1.80
N LEU A 97 -4.25 -0.02 -0.62
CA LEU A 97 -5.57 0.58 -0.39
C LEU A 97 -5.56 2.08 -0.71
N MET A 98 -4.57 2.79 -0.20
CA MET A 98 -4.39 4.22 -0.45
C MET A 98 -4.27 4.55 -1.94
N ASN A 99 -3.52 3.76 -2.71
CA ASN A 99 -3.24 4.05 -4.12
C ASN A 99 -4.41 3.68 -5.05
N TYR A 100 -5.14 2.60 -4.74
CA TYR A 100 -6.03 1.96 -5.71
C TYR A 100 -7.47 1.77 -5.26
N TYR A 101 -7.84 2.06 -3.98
CA TYR A 101 -9.15 1.76 -3.41
C TYR A 101 -9.76 2.95 -2.63
N ASN A 102 -9.48 4.17 -3.08
CA ASN A 102 -10.02 5.40 -2.50
C ASN A 102 -11.01 6.13 -3.44
N ASP A 103 -11.59 5.40 -4.40
CA ASP A 103 -12.70 5.83 -5.24
C ASP A 103 -14.06 5.61 -4.56
N ASP A 104 -15.13 6.09 -5.21
CA ASP A 104 -16.50 6.02 -4.65
C ASP A 104 -16.98 4.59 -4.36
N THR A 105 -16.47 3.60 -5.09
CA THR A 105 -16.84 2.19 -4.93
C THR A 105 -16.26 1.60 -3.65
N TYR A 106 -15.02 1.95 -3.32
CA TYR A 106 -14.26 1.26 -2.27
C TYR A 106 -14.00 2.10 -1.02
N ILE A 107 -14.22 3.41 -1.06
CA ILE A 107 -13.82 4.30 0.03
C ILE A 107 -14.39 3.90 1.39
N ASP A 108 -15.66 3.50 1.47
CA ASP A 108 -16.29 3.16 2.77
C ASP A 108 -15.63 1.94 3.41
N SER A 109 -15.36 0.90 2.60
CA SER A 109 -14.65 -0.29 3.07
C SER A 109 -13.18 -0.01 3.36
N THR A 110 -12.53 0.85 2.57
CA THR A 110 -11.14 1.27 2.81
C THR A 110 -11.01 2.05 4.12
N LEU A 111 -11.89 3.01 4.39
CA LEU A 111 -11.90 3.75 5.64
C LEU A 111 -12.13 2.83 6.85
N LYS A 112 -13.03 1.86 6.72
CA LYS A 112 -13.27 0.85 7.76
C LYS A 112 -12.02 0.00 8.03
N GLU A 113 -11.34 -0.47 6.98
CA GLU A 113 -10.11 -1.26 7.13
C GLU A 113 -8.99 -0.43 7.78
N LEU A 114 -8.77 0.82 7.31
CA LEU A 114 -7.77 1.71 7.90
C LEU A 114 -8.06 1.99 9.38
N ASN A 115 -9.33 2.16 9.75
CA ASN A 115 -9.74 2.36 11.14
C ASN A 115 -9.52 1.13 12.02
N ASN A 116 -9.50 -0.06 11.42
CA ASN A 116 -9.33 -1.33 12.13
C ASN A 116 -7.87 -1.80 12.21
N VAL A 117 -6.94 -1.13 11.55
CA VAL A 117 -5.51 -1.49 11.63
C VAL A 117 -5.01 -1.31 13.06
N ARG A 118 -4.41 -2.37 13.61
CA ARG A 118 -3.78 -2.37 14.94
C ARG A 118 -2.37 -2.93 14.78
N HIS A 119 -1.36 -2.11 14.97
CA HIS A 119 0.03 -2.54 14.90
C HIS A 119 0.94 -1.51 15.60
N GLU A 120 1.95 -1.99 16.34
CA GLU A 120 2.86 -1.09 17.06
C GLU A 120 3.97 -0.48 16.18
N GLY A 121 4.23 -1.08 15.01
CA GLY A 121 5.26 -0.65 14.08
C GLY A 121 5.03 0.78 13.57
N TYR A 122 6.08 1.59 13.68
CA TYR A 122 6.08 3.00 13.29
C TYR A 122 5.64 3.19 11.82
N TYR A 123 6.16 2.34 10.93
CA TYR A 123 5.91 2.48 9.49
C TYR A 123 4.50 2.07 9.07
N VAL A 124 3.82 1.20 9.83
CA VAL A 124 2.38 0.93 9.66
C VAL A 124 1.57 2.14 10.08
N LYS A 125 1.80 2.68 11.29
CA LYS A 125 1.08 3.85 11.80
C LYS A 125 1.23 5.05 10.87
N MET A 126 2.43 5.28 10.34
CA MET A 126 2.70 6.33 9.34
C MET A 126 1.97 6.09 8.01
N ALA A 127 1.87 4.84 7.56
CA ALA A 127 1.13 4.50 6.34
C ALA A 127 -0.37 4.74 6.50
N VAL A 128 -0.96 4.32 7.61
CA VAL A 128 -2.38 4.58 7.93
C VAL A 128 -2.66 6.08 7.97
N ALA A 129 -1.83 6.85 8.68
CA ALA A 129 -1.95 8.30 8.74
C ALA A 129 -1.86 8.96 7.35
N TRP A 130 -0.96 8.48 6.51
CA TRP A 130 -0.82 8.97 5.12
C TRP A 130 -2.03 8.58 4.28
N ALA A 131 -2.49 7.33 4.36
CA ALA A 131 -3.66 6.86 3.63
C ALA A 131 -4.91 7.67 3.97
N LEU A 132 -5.15 7.92 5.26
CA LEU A 132 -6.28 8.74 5.73
C LEU A 132 -6.19 10.18 5.23
N SER A 133 -4.99 10.77 5.17
CA SER A 133 -4.83 12.12 4.62
C SER A 133 -5.15 12.19 3.13
N LEU A 134 -4.83 11.16 2.35
CA LEU A 134 -5.20 11.09 0.93
C LEU A 134 -6.69 10.77 0.72
N CYS A 135 -7.28 9.93 1.59
CA CYS A 135 -8.73 9.75 1.62
C CYS A 135 -9.44 11.08 1.92
N PHE A 136 -8.92 11.88 2.85
CA PHE A 136 -9.47 13.20 3.18
C PHE A 136 -9.44 14.16 1.99
N VAL A 137 -8.35 14.17 1.22
CA VAL A 137 -8.24 15.01 0.01
C VAL A 137 -9.29 14.64 -1.05
N LYS A 138 -9.58 13.34 -1.22
CA LYS A 138 -10.49 12.85 -2.27
C LYS A 138 -11.94 12.71 -1.80
N GLN A 139 -12.15 12.32 -0.56
CA GLN A 139 -13.43 11.91 0.03
C GLN A 139 -13.62 12.59 1.39
N ARG A 140 -13.54 13.94 1.40
CA ARG A 140 -13.51 14.75 2.62
C ARG A 140 -14.66 14.43 3.58
N ALA A 141 -15.90 14.40 3.08
CA ALA A 141 -17.08 14.20 3.91
C ALA A 141 -17.05 12.85 4.66
N LYS A 142 -16.77 11.78 3.94
CA LYS A 142 -16.69 10.42 4.50
C LYS A 142 -15.52 10.28 5.49
N THR A 143 -14.36 10.85 5.16
CA THR A 143 -13.19 10.79 6.04
C THR A 143 -13.38 11.62 7.30
N MET A 144 -14.11 12.75 7.24
CA MET A 144 -14.47 13.54 8.42
C MET A 144 -15.34 12.76 9.40
N VAL A 145 -16.31 11.96 8.91
CA VAL A 145 -17.12 11.09 9.76
C VAL A 145 -16.24 10.09 10.51
N LEU A 146 -15.25 9.50 9.83
CA LEU A 146 -14.29 8.62 10.49
C LEU A 146 -13.48 9.39 11.56
N PHE A 147 -12.94 10.55 11.26
CA PHE A 147 -12.15 11.32 12.23
C PHE A 147 -12.94 11.70 13.49
N GLN A 148 -14.26 11.89 13.39
CA GLN A 148 -15.14 12.16 14.54
C GLN A 148 -15.42 10.92 15.38
N ASN A 149 -15.39 9.71 14.79
CA ASN A 149 -15.79 8.45 15.42
C ASN A 149 -14.78 7.36 15.08
N ASN A 150 -13.49 7.56 15.41
CA ASN A 150 -12.44 6.61 15.09
C ASN A 150 -11.98 5.81 16.32
N GLU A 151 -11.29 4.70 16.04
CA GLU A 151 -10.67 3.82 17.04
C GLU A 151 -9.14 3.78 16.88
N LEU A 152 -8.55 4.77 16.21
CA LEU A 152 -7.12 4.86 16.00
C LEU A 152 -6.38 5.14 17.31
N ASP A 153 -5.14 4.72 17.40
CA ASP A 153 -4.25 5.19 18.48
C ASP A 153 -3.92 6.69 18.30
N ASP A 154 -3.59 7.35 19.42
CA ASP A 154 -3.34 8.80 19.46
C ASP A 154 -2.24 9.23 18.48
N PHE A 155 -1.18 8.43 18.31
CA PHE A 155 -0.10 8.76 17.37
C PHE A 155 -0.62 8.78 15.94
N THR A 156 -1.30 7.71 15.51
CA THR A 156 -1.83 7.56 14.15
C THR A 156 -2.85 8.63 13.83
N TYR A 157 -3.77 8.90 14.77
CA TYR A 157 -4.79 9.95 14.62
C TYR A 157 -4.17 11.33 14.46
N ASN A 158 -3.31 11.74 15.41
CA ASN A 158 -2.68 13.05 15.37
C ASN A 158 -1.79 13.23 14.13
N LYS A 159 -1.09 12.17 13.70
CA LYS A 159 -0.28 12.19 12.51
C LYS A 159 -1.14 12.30 11.23
N ALA A 160 -2.31 11.68 11.18
CA ALA A 160 -3.25 11.83 10.06
C ALA A 160 -3.75 13.28 9.95
N LEU A 161 -4.16 13.89 11.06
CA LEU A 161 -4.57 15.29 11.09
C LEU A 161 -3.43 16.25 10.70
N GLN A 162 -2.21 15.99 11.18
CA GLN A 162 -1.02 16.75 10.77
C GLN A 162 -0.83 16.70 9.27
N LYS A 163 -0.85 15.49 8.66
CA LYS A 163 -0.69 15.31 7.21
C LYS A 163 -1.81 15.97 6.40
N CYS A 164 -3.04 15.99 6.91
CA CYS A 164 -4.15 16.74 6.27
C CYS A 164 -3.85 18.24 6.24
N ARG A 165 -3.33 18.80 7.34
CA ARG A 165 -2.99 20.25 7.44
C ARG A 165 -1.81 20.64 6.57
N GLU A 166 -0.82 19.77 6.43
CA GLU A 166 0.39 19.98 5.62
C GLU A 166 0.13 19.79 4.12
N SER A 167 -1.03 19.22 3.75
CA SER A 167 -1.35 18.95 2.35
C SER A 167 -1.76 20.21 1.60
N PHE A 168 -0.99 20.59 0.58
CA PHE A 168 -1.33 21.69 -0.33
C PHE A 168 -2.64 21.47 -1.11
N ARG A 169 -3.22 20.28 -1.04
CA ARG A 169 -4.48 19.92 -1.72
C ARG A 169 -5.70 20.13 -0.82
N VAL A 170 -5.49 20.46 0.43
CA VAL A 170 -6.56 20.78 1.37
C VAL A 170 -6.62 22.31 1.49
N SER A 171 -7.68 22.92 0.94
CA SER A 171 -7.92 24.35 1.12
C SER A 171 -8.17 24.63 2.61
N VAL A 172 -7.45 25.60 3.16
CA VAL A 172 -7.75 26.19 4.46
C VAL A 172 -9.03 27.02 4.23
N ALA A 173 -10.17 26.51 4.72
CA ALA A 173 -11.40 27.27 4.76
C ALA A 173 -11.40 28.14 5.99
#